data_cf311d71fbaf6a88a9d3c37da49f2ba4
#
_entry.id   cf311d71fbaf6a88a9d3c37da49f2ba4
#
_cell.length_a   1.000
_cell.length_b   1.000
_cell.length_c   1.000
_cell.angle_alpha   90.00
_cell.angle_beta   90.00
_cell.angle_gamma   90.00
#
_symmetry.space_group_name_H-M   'P 1'
#
loop_
_entity.id
_entity.type
_entity.pdbx_description
1 polymer ?
#
loop_
_entity_poly.entity_id
_entity_poly.type
_entity_poly.pdbx_seq_one_letter_code
_entity_poly.pdbx_strand_id
1 'polypeptide(L)'
;MKRDRERIRDLLVRLENDQNGVIIIGGVLNASVEEITDEYHLKLMADEGLVVETHHSGWRLTSIGHDAVEALSKLAFWEQLKSAGPKEAYELLKGATSSLAVAAISKLMGWG
;
A
#
# COMPACT_ATOMS: atom_id res chain seq x y z
N MET A 1 -8.12 8.10 -13.10
CA MET A 1 -6.91 8.19 -12.26
C MET A 1 -6.16 6.86 -12.33
N LYS A 2 -4.85 6.90 -12.43
CA LYS A 2 -4.03 5.69 -12.57
C LYS A 2 -3.39 5.31 -11.25
N ARG A 3 -3.13 4.00 -11.07
CA ARG A 3 -2.39 3.50 -9.91
C ARG A 3 -0.95 4.00 -9.96
N ASP A 4 -0.47 4.44 -8.81
CA ASP A 4 0.90 4.93 -8.63
C ASP A 4 1.58 4.05 -7.56
N ARG A 5 2.53 3.24 -7.98
CA ARG A 5 3.22 2.28 -7.10
C ARG A 5 3.97 2.97 -5.97
N GLU A 6 4.64 4.08 -6.27
CA GLU A 6 5.35 4.85 -5.24
C GLU A 6 4.39 5.38 -4.18
N ARG A 7 3.25 5.90 -4.61
CA ARG A 7 2.26 6.42 -3.68
C ARG A 7 1.70 5.32 -2.78
N ILE A 8 1.45 4.14 -3.33
CA ILE A 8 0.97 2.99 -2.55
C ILE A 8 2.00 2.62 -1.49
N ARG A 9 3.25 2.50 -1.87
CA ARG A 9 4.33 2.19 -0.94
C ARG A 9 4.46 3.28 0.13
N ASP A 10 4.42 4.54 -0.26
CA ASP A 10 4.52 5.67 0.67
C ASP A 10 3.37 5.69 1.68
N LEU A 11 2.16 5.39 1.24
CA LEU A 11 1.00 5.33 2.13
C LEU A 11 1.13 4.18 3.13
N LEU A 12 1.61 3.01 2.69
CA LEU A 12 1.86 1.89 3.59
C LEU A 12 2.88 2.25 4.66
N VAL A 13 3.99 2.87 4.27
CA VAL A 13 5.05 3.28 5.20
C VAL A 13 4.53 4.36 6.16
N ARG A 14 3.75 5.30 5.64
CA ARG A 14 3.17 6.35 6.45
C ARG A 14 2.23 5.79 7.51
N LEU A 15 1.40 4.80 7.14
CA LEU A 15 0.50 4.14 8.07
C LEU A 15 1.26 3.38 9.15
N GLU A 16 2.34 2.69 8.79
CA GLU A 16 3.16 1.97 9.76
C GLU A 16 3.84 2.92 10.74
N ASN A 17 4.31 4.06 10.24
CA ASN A 17 5.04 5.02 11.04
C ASN A 17 4.14 5.94 11.88
N ASP A 18 2.83 5.92 11.64
CA ASP A 18 1.93 6.75 12.42
C ASP A 18 1.88 6.29 13.87
N GLN A 19 1.99 7.24 14.78
CA GLN A 19 2.04 6.98 16.22
C GLN A 19 0.80 6.26 16.72
N ASN A 20 -0.35 6.56 16.15
CA ASN A 20 -1.63 5.97 16.54
C ASN A 20 -2.07 4.82 15.64
N GLY A 21 -1.33 4.57 14.56
CA GLY A 21 -1.67 3.53 13.59
C GLY A 21 -2.87 3.86 12.71
N VAL A 22 -3.33 5.10 12.71
CA VAL A 22 -4.48 5.56 11.92
C VAL A 22 -4.14 6.91 11.30
N ILE A 23 -4.40 7.05 9.99
CA ILE A 23 -4.31 8.36 9.34
C ILE A 23 -5.70 8.78 8.87
N ILE A 24 -5.93 10.08 8.82
CA ILE A 24 -7.21 10.65 8.39
C ILE A 24 -7.03 11.23 6.99
N ILE A 25 -7.70 10.65 6.01
CA ILE A 25 -7.66 11.13 4.63
C ILE A 25 -9.04 10.93 4.01
N GLY A 26 -9.58 12.01 3.43
CA GLY A 26 -10.86 11.97 2.76
C GLY A 26 -11.97 12.62 3.55
N GLY A 27 -13.16 12.65 2.98
CA GLY A 27 -14.35 13.22 3.62
C GLY A 27 -14.32 14.72 3.82
N VAL A 28 -13.42 15.43 3.14
CA VAL A 28 -13.23 16.87 3.31
C VAL A 28 -13.74 17.62 2.08
N LEU A 29 -14.50 18.67 2.31
CA LEU A 29 -14.87 19.59 1.22
C LEU A 29 -13.62 20.36 0.80
N ASN A 30 -13.47 20.59 -0.50
CA ASN A 30 -12.33 21.31 -1.07
C ASN A 30 -10.99 20.61 -0.83
N ALA A 31 -10.99 19.28 -0.81
CA ALA A 31 -9.77 18.49 -0.65
C ALA A 31 -8.78 18.82 -1.77
N SER A 32 -7.48 18.85 -1.45
CA SER A 32 -6.43 19.04 -2.43
C SER A 32 -6.35 17.85 -3.41
N VAL A 33 -5.68 18.07 -4.56
CA VAL A 33 -5.43 17.01 -5.52
C VAL A 33 -4.66 15.85 -4.84
N GLU A 34 -3.69 16.18 -3.98
CA GLU A 34 -2.92 15.19 -3.26
C GLU A 34 -3.81 14.32 -2.35
N GLU A 35 -4.73 14.96 -1.61
CA GLU A 35 -5.61 14.24 -0.71
C GLU A 35 -6.59 13.34 -1.47
N ILE A 36 -7.14 13.84 -2.58
CA ILE A 36 -8.03 13.06 -3.45
C ILE A 36 -7.29 11.85 -4.02
N THR A 37 -6.04 12.04 -4.43
CA THR A 37 -5.21 10.98 -4.98
C THR A 37 -4.87 9.94 -3.91
N ASP A 38 -4.53 10.39 -2.71
CA ASP A 38 -4.27 9.48 -1.59
C ASP A 38 -5.51 8.64 -1.24
N GLU A 39 -6.68 9.28 -1.19
CA GLU A 39 -7.91 8.56 -0.88
C GLU A 39 -8.21 7.50 -1.94
N TYR A 40 -8.03 7.84 -3.22
CA TYR A 40 -8.20 6.89 -4.31
C TYR A 40 -7.33 5.65 -4.12
N HIS A 41 -6.05 5.86 -3.80
CA HIS A 41 -5.12 4.75 -3.61
C HIS A 41 -5.42 3.94 -2.35
N LEU A 42 -5.85 4.61 -1.27
CA LEU A 42 -6.27 3.90 -0.06
C LEU A 42 -7.46 2.98 -0.34
N LYS A 43 -8.40 3.42 -1.17
CA LYS A 43 -9.54 2.59 -1.55
C LYS A 43 -9.11 1.38 -2.37
N LEU A 44 -8.15 1.55 -3.28
CA LEU A 44 -7.58 0.42 -4.03
C LEU A 44 -6.88 -0.57 -3.08
N MET A 45 -6.16 -0.05 -2.10
CA MET A 45 -5.46 -0.86 -1.10
C MET A 45 -6.47 -1.61 -0.22
N ALA A 46 -7.59 -0.97 0.09
CA ALA A 46 -8.67 -1.61 0.86
C ALA A 46 -9.32 -2.74 0.06
N ASP A 47 -9.48 -2.58 -1.24
CA ASP A 47 -10.02 -3.62 -2.12
C ASP A 47 -9.19 -4.90 -2.05
N GLU A 48 -7.87 -4.76 -1.84
CA GLU A 48 -6.96 -5.90 -1.74
C GLU A 48 -6.69 -6.33 -0.29
N GLY A 49 -7.36 -5.72 0.66
CA GLY A 49 -7.26 -6.13 2.06
C GLY A 49 -6.03 -5.64 2.80
N LEU A 50 -5.31 -4.65 2.26
CA LEU A 50 -4.11 -4.10 2.91
C LEU A 50 -4.44 -3.08 3.99
N VAL A 51 -5.52 -2.34 3.80
CA VAL A 51 -5.99 -1.33 4.75
C VAL A 51 -7.48 -1.48 4.94
N VAL A 52 -7.99 -0.85 5.97
CA VAL A 52 -9.43 -0.78 6.22
C VAL A 52 -9.76 0.64 6.64
N GLU A 53 -10.90 1.12 6.15
CA GLU A 53 -11.41 2.42 6.55
C GLU A 53 -12.14 2.29 7.88
N THR A 54 -11.79 3.17 8.82
CA THR A 54 -12.45 3.28 10.10
C THR A 54 -13.46 4.44 10.05
N HIS A 55 -14.07 4.78 11.15
CA HIS A 55 -14.99 5.92 11.21
C HIS A 55 -14.27 7.23 10.90
N HIS A 56 -15.00 8.18 10.28
CA HIS A 56 -14.53 9.54 10.02
C HIS A 56 -13.28 9.59 9.11
N SER A 57 -13.30 8.79 8.05
CA SER A 57 -12.23 8.78 7.03
C SER A 57 -10.86 8.40 7.61
N GLY A 58 -10.84 7.64 8.68
CA GLY A 58 -9.62 7.06 9.22
C GLY A 58 -9.25 5.80 8.45
N TRP A 59 -7.95 5.55 8.32
CA TRP A 59 -7.42 4.37 7.62
C TRP A 59 -6.37 3.71 8.49
N ARG A 60 -6.39 2.39 8.57
CA ARG A 60 -5.38 1.63 9.29
C ARG A 60 -4.94 0.41 8.48
N LEU A 61 -3.76 -0.10 8.78
CA LEU A 61 -3.27 -1.34 8.19
C LEU A 61 -4.05 -2.53 8.75
N THR A 62 -4.32 -3.50 7.87
CA THR A 62 -4.75 -4.83 8.29
C THR A 62 -3.53 -5.66 8.63
N SER A 63 -3.74 -6.90 9.11
CA SER A 63 -2.65 -7.85 9.31
C SER A 63 -1.87 -8.08 8.01
N ILE A 64 -2.58 -8.23 6.89
CA ILE A 64 -1.95 -8.39 5.57
C ILE A 64 -1.17 -7.14 5.19
N GLY A 65 -1.70 -5.96 5.51
CA GLY A 65 -1.00 -4.70 5.27
C GLY A 65 0.27 -4.57 6.07
N HIS A 66 0.29 -5.02 7.33
CA HIS A 66 1.51 -5.05 8.13
C HIS A 66 2.57 -5.96 7.52
N ASP A 67 2.17 -7.15 7.03
CA ASP A 67 3.11 -8.04 6.35
C ASP A 67 3.68 -7.38 5.09
N ALA A 68 2.83 -6.72 4.32
CA ALA A 68 3.23 -6.05 3.10
C ALA A 68 4.26 -4.94 3.37
N VAL A 69 3.98 -4.08 4.35
CA VAL A 69 4.86 -2.94 4.62
C VAL A 69 6.19 -3.39 5.22
N GLU A 70 6.22 -4.49 5.95
CA GLU A 70 7.46 -5.04 6.48
C GLU A 70 8.45 -5.34 5.37
N ALA A 71 7.98 -5.85 4.25
CA ALA A 71 8.83 -6.08 3.08
C ALA A 71 9.11 -4.79 2.30
N LEU A 72 8.06 -4.02 1.99
CA LEU A 72 8.17 -2.87 1.08
C LEU A 72 8.84 -1.65 1.72
N SER A 73 8.90 -1.56 3.04
CA SER A 73 9.55 -0.43 3.71
C SER A 73 11.07 -0.45 3.55
N LYS A 74 11.65 -1.60 3.27
CA LYS A 74 13.09 -1.74 3.04
C LYS A 74 13.44 -1.14 1.70
N LEU A 75 14.14 -0.01 1.71
CA LEU A 75 14.41 0.75 0.48
C LEU A 75 15.16 -0.07 -0.57
N ALA A 76 16.19 -0.82 -0.16
CA ALA A 76 16.95 -1.63 -1.10
C ALA A 76 16.08 -2.67 -1.80
N PHE A 77 15.17 -3.31 -1.05
CA PHE A 77 14.25 -4.29 -1.60
C PHE A 77 13.25 -3.62 -2.54
N TRP A 78 12.71 -2.47 -2.15
CA TRP A 78 11.78 -1.70 -2.98
C TRP A 78 12.42 -1.31 -4.33
N GLU A 79 13.67 -0.82 -4.28
CA GLU A 79 14.39 -0.46 -5.51
C GLU A 79 14.61 -1.68 -6.39
N GLN A 80 14.91 -2.84 -5.80
CA GLN A 80 15.07 -4.09 -6.52
C GLN A 80 13.76 -4.50 -7.22
N LEU A 81 12.63 -4.36 -6.53
CA LEU A 81 11.32 -4.67 -7.11
C LEU A 81 11.00 -3.76 -8.29
N LYS A 82 11.30 -2.47 -8.17
CA LYS A 82 11.00 -1.51 -9.23
C LYS A 82 11.80 -1.77 -10.50
N SER A 83 13.01 -2.28 -10.38
CA SER A 83 13.85 -2.60 -11.55
C SER A 83 13.63 -3.99 -12.10
N ALA A 84 12.85 -4.82 -11.43
CA ALA A 84 12.54 -6.18 -11.87
C ALA A 84 11.36 -6.19 -12.84
N GLY A 85 11.31 -7.19 -13.71
CA GLY A 85 10.11 -7.46 -14.50
C GLY A 85 8.99 -8.01 -13.60
N PRO A 86 7.74 -8.03 -14.08
CA PRO A 86 6.61 -8.48 -13.27
C PRO A 86 6.77 -9.86 -12.65
N LYS A 87 7.25 -10.81 -13.42
CA LYS A 87 7.44 -12.19 -12.95
C LYS A 87 8.53 -12.26 -11.89
N GLU A 88 9.64 -11.56 -12.09
CA GLU A 88 10.75 -11.51 -11.15
C GLU A 88 10.33 -10.81 -9.86
N ALA A 89 9.58 -9.71 -9.94
CA ALA A 89 9.06 -9.02 -8.77
C ALA A 89 8.18 -9.93 -7.94
N TYR A 90 7.30 -10.69 -8.58
CA TYR A 90 6.45 -11.67 -7.90
C TYR A 90 7.29 -12.70 -7.14
N GLU A 91 8.32 -13.25 -7.80
CA GLU A 91 9.20 -14.25 -7.15
C GLU A 91 9.96 -13.65 -5.97
N LEU A 92 10.43 -12.41 -6.10
CA LEU A 92 11.10 -11.71 -4.99
C LEU A 92 10.18 -11.53 -3.79
N LEU A 93 8.92 -11.16 -4.04
CA LEU A 93 7.93 -10.98 -2.98
C LEU A 93 7.64 -12.30 -2.26
N LYS A 94 7.59 -13.41 -2.97
CA LYS A 94 7.33 -14.73 -2.39
C LYS A 94 8.36 -15.10 -1.32
N GLY A 95 9.58 -14.63 -1.46
CA GLY A 95 10.64 -14.86 -0.49
C GLY A 95 10.67 -13.85 0.66
N ALA A 96 9.83 -12.81 0.61
CA ALA A 96 9.94 -11.68 1.52
C ALA A 96 8.73 -11.48 2.43
N THR A 97 7.56 -12.02 2.07
CA THR A 97 6.34 -11.76 2.85
C THR A 97 5.35 -12.93 2.73
N SER A 98 4.23 -12.83 3.42
CA SER A 98 3.22 -13.89 3.44
C SER A 98 2.53 -14.04 2.08
N SER A 99 1.96 -15.22 1.84
CA SER A 99 1.28 -15.50 0.57
C SER A 99 0.10 -14.56 0.29
N LEU A 100 -0.64 -14.18 1.33
CA LEU A 100 -1.74 -13.23 1.17
C LEU A 100 -1.23 -11.83 0.81
N ALA A 101 -0.13 -11.40 1.43
CA ALA A 101 0.47 -10.12 1.12
C ALA A 101 1.07 -10.13 -0.30
N VAL A 102 1.69 -11.22 -0.72
CA VAL A 102 2.22 -11.37 -2.09
C VAL A 102 1.08 -11.21 -3.10
N ALA A 103 -0.04 -11.88 -2.89
CA ALA A 103 -1.18 -11.81 -3.80
C ALA A 103 -1.74 -10.38 -3.88
N ALA A 104 -1.92 -9.73 -2.72
CA ALA A 104 -2.46 -8.37 -2.66
C ALA A 104 -1.53 -7.36 -3.34
N ILE A 105 -0.24 -7.41 -3.01
CA ILE A 105 0.76 -6.50 -3.58
C ILE A 105 0.87 -6.72 -5.10
N SER A 106 0.98 -7.97 -5.52
CA SER A 106 1.15 -8.29 -6.94
C SER A 106 -0.02 -7.80 -7.78
N LYS A 107 -1.24 -7.99 -7.29
CA LYS A 107 -2.44 -7.53 -7.97
C LYS A 107 -2.48 -6.01 -8.02
N LEU A 108 -2.19 -5.36 -6.91
CA LEU A 108 -2.24 -3.90 -6.80
C LEU A 108 -1.18 -3.23 -7.66
N MET A 109 0.02 -3.81 -7.71
CA MET A 109 1.15 -3.27 -8.47
C MET A 109 1.16 -3.73 -9.94
N GLY A 110 0.32 -4.68 -10.30
CA GLY A 110 0.28 -5.20 -11.66
C GLY A 110 1.40 -6.21 -11.96
N TRP A 111 1.88 -6.93 -10.96
CA TRP A 111 2.98 -7.90 -11.12
C TRP A 111 2.51 -9.36 -11.17
N GLY A 112 1.28 -9.60 -11.00
CA GLY A 112 0.75 -10.96 -11.04
C GLY A 112 -0.32 -11.16 -12.10
#